data_7cd6938c32b1291ed316bca07f18d375
#
_entry.id   7cd6938c32b1291ed316bca07f18d375
#
_cell.length_a   1.000
_cell.length_b   1.000
_cell.length_c   1.000
_cell.angle_alpha   90.00
_cell.angle_beta   90.00
_cell.angle_gamma   90.00
#
_symmetry.space_group_name_H-M   'P 1'
#
loop_
_entity.id
_entity.type
_entity.pdbx_description
1 polymer ?
#
loop_
_entity_poly.entity_id
_entity_poly.type
_entity_poly.pdbx_seq_one_letter_code
_entity_poly.pdbx_strand_id
1 'polypeptide(L)'
;FIQQLGRGLRKFEDKEYVVILDFIGNYTNNFMIPLALSGDRSYNKDTLRRYVQAGNRIIPGTSTVHFDKIAKQRIYESIDTARFSDMKLIKEAYFNLRFKLGRIPKISDFADHSSIDVSRIFSKFKSYHHFLIKIKDKDYDISFTPVQERMLHFISQKLTTGIRARELLLLQALLDGCDDIINYVSEELYNNYNVDLSEYGRINLINMMTNRFGVQVAQKTFADSEFIEFSN
;
A
#
# COMPACT_ATOMS: atom_id res chain seq x y z
N PHE A 1 -15.09 -14.03 -12.25
CA PHE A 1 -15.11 -14.87 -11.05
C PHE A 1 -15.85 -14.18 -9.89
N ILE A 2 -15.34 -13.08 -9.31
CA ILE A 2 -15.96 -12.39 -8.15
C ILE A 2 -17.40 -11.96 -8.41
N GLN A 3 -17.74 -11.45 -9.59
CA GLN A 3 -19.10 -11.07 -9.93
C GLN A 3 -20.06 -12.27 -10.01
N GLN A 4 -19.60 -13.40 -10.50
CA GLN A 4 -20.37 -14.65 -10.53
C GLN A 4 -20.61 -15.18 -9.12
N LEU A 5 -19.56 -15.19 -8.29
CA LEU A 5 -19.64 -15.50 -6.86
C LEU A 5 -20.66 -14.61 -6.15
N GLY A 6 -20.57 -13.29 -6.34
CA GLY A 6 -21.49 -12.33 -5.73
C GLY A 6 -22.96 -12.54 -6.11
N ARG A 7 -23.24 -12.99 -7.33
CA ARG A 7 -24.61 -13.35 -7.75
C ARG A 7 -25.10 -14.60 -7.02
N GLY A 8 -24.24 -15.62 -6.88
CA GLY A 8 -24.56 -16.85 -6.14
C GLY A 8 -24.75 -16.61 -4.65
N LEU A 9 -24.04 -15.65 -4.05
CA LEU A 9 -24.09 -15.35 -2.62
C LEU A 9 -25.22 -14.39 -2.21
N ARG A 10 -26.09 -13.95 -3.13
CA ARG A 10 -27.24 -13.11 -2.77
C ARG A 10 -28.13 -13.85 -1.78
N LYS A 11 -28.52 -13.14 -0.73
CA LYS A 11 -29.50 -13.65 0.26
C LYS A 11 -30.82 -13.88 -0.41
N PHE A 12 -31.42 -15.01 -0.13
CA PHE A 12 -32.77 -15.38 -0.56
C PHE A 12 -33.49 -16.08 0.60
N GLU A 13 -34.80 -15.97 0.69
CA GLU A 13 -35.59 -16.62 1.71
C GLU A 13 -35.32 -18.14 1.66
N ASP A 14 -35.17 -18.79 2.79
CA ASP A 14 -34.86 -20.24 2.96
C ASP A 14 -33.47 -20.68 2.43
N LYS A 15 -32.57 -19.76 2.14
CA LYS A 15 -31.22 -20.09 1.68
C LYS A 15 -30.23 -20.05 2.84
N GLU A 16 -29.88 -21.21 3.37
CA GLU A 16 -28.92 -21.32 4.48
C GLU A 16 -27.46 -21.27 4.03
N TYR A 17 -27.13 -21.92 2.90
CA TYR A 17 -25.79 -21.97 2.37
C TYR A 17 -25.76 -22.10 0.84
N VAL A 18 -24.61 -21.90 0.24
CA VAL A 18 -24.35 -22.08 -1.18
C VAL A 18 -23.09 -22.91 -1.38
N VAL A 19 -23.21 -23.96 -2.16
CA VAL A 19 -22.04 -24.72 -2.63
C VAL A 19 -21.65 -24.20 -4.01
N ILE A 20 -20.40 -23.78 -4.14
CA ILE A 20 -19.84 -23.30 -5.40
C ILE A 20 -18.79 -24.30 -5.86
N LEU A 21 -19.00 -24.88 -7.02
CA LEU A 21 -18.02 -25.72 -7.69
C LEU A 21 -17.37 -24.91 -8.80
N ASP A 22 -16.06 -24.64 -8.65
CA ASP A 22 -15.28 -23.97 -9.69
C ASP A 22 -14.29 -24.95 -10.32
N PHE A 23 -14.43 -25.16 -11.61
CA PHE A 23 -13.54 -26.03 -12.37
C PHE A 23 -12.36 -25.23 -12.90
N ILE A 24 -11.21 -25.35 -12.24
CA ILE A 24 -9.97 -24.72 -12.66
C ILE A 24 -9.50 -25.36 -13.97
N GLY A 25 -9.91 -24.76 -15.08
CA GLY A 25 -9.56 -25.16 -16.42
C GLY A 25 -8.17 -24.68 -16.87
N ASN A 26 -8.00 -24.43 -18.16
CA ASN A 26 -6.75 -23.96 -18.76
C ASN A 26 -6.55 -22.44 -18.65
N TYR A 27 -6.90 -21.84 -17.51
CA TYR A 27 -6.67 -20.42 -17.29
C TYR A 27 -5.19 -20.16 -16.97
N THR A 28 -4.60 -19.23 -17.68
CA THR A 28 -3.20 -18.80 -17.47
C THR A 28 -2.98 -18.09 -16.15
N ASN A 29 -4.05 -17.58 -15.53
CA ASN A 29 -4.02 -16.74 -14.34
C ASN A 29 -4.70 -17.38 -13.11
N ASN A 30 -4.52 -18.68 -12.90
CA ASN A 30 -5.12 -19.40 -11.77
C ASN A 30 -4.71 -18.85 -10.39
N PHE A 31 -3.56 -18.14 -10.32
CA PHE A 31 -3.14 -17.42 -9.11
C PHE A 31 -4.11 -16.31 -8.67
N MET A 32 -4.97 -15.84 -9.57
CA MET A 32 -6.01 -14.85 -9.25
C MET A 32 -7.09 -15.41 -8.31
N ILE A 33 -7.28 -16.72 -8.26
CA ILE A 33 -8.30 -17.35 -7.42
C ILE A 33 -7.98 -17.16 -5.94
N PRO A 34 -6.82 -17.62 -5.42
CA PRO A 34 -6.47 -17.36 -4.02
C PRO A 34 -6.33 -15.87 -3.70
N LEU A 35 -5.89 -15.04 -4.65
CA LEU A 35 -5.83 -13.60 -4.49
C LEU A 35 -7.22 -13.00 -4.26
N ALA A 36 -8.19 -13.37 -5.10
CA ALA A 36 -9.56 -12.88 -5.00
C ALA A 36 -10.27 -13.35 -3.73
N LEU A 37 -10.01 -14.57 -3.28
CA LEU A 37 -10.63 -15.16 -2.09
C LEU A 37 -10.02 -14.63 -0.79
N SER A 38 -8.72 -14.38 -0.75
CA SER A 38 -8.02 -13.88 0.43
C SER A 38 -8.16 -12.37 0.63
N GLY A 39 -8.53 -11.63 -0.43
CA GLY A 39 -8.48 -10.17 -0.42
C GLY A 39 -7.06 -9.60 -0.37
N ASP A 40 -6.04 -10.44 -0.55
CA ASP A 40 -4.64 -10.01 -0.57
C ASP A 40 -4.36 -9.10 -1.77
N ARG A 41 -3.67 -8.01 -1.52
CA ARG A 41 -3.29 -7.02 -2.53
C ARG A 41 -1.78 -6.89 -2.67
N SER A 42 -1.04 -7.66 -1.89
CA SER A 42 0.41 -7.62 -1.91
C SER A 42 0.98 -8.26 -3.17
N TYR A 43 0.23 -9.14 -3.83
CA TYR A 43 0.71 -9.99 -4.95
C TYR A 43 2.01 -10.73 -4.60
N ASN A 44 2.22 -11.00 -3.32
CA ASN A 44 3.38 -11.72 -2.84
C ASN A 44 3.19 -13.22 -3.09
N LYS A 45 4.13 -13.84 -3.84
CA LYS A 45 4.05 -15.26 -4.20
C LYS A 45 4.02 -16.16 -2.96
N ASP A 46 4.78 -15.84 -1.93
CA ASP A 46 4.85 -16.66 -0.71
C ASP A 46 3.58 -16.55 0.11
N THR A 47 2.97 -15.37 0.15
CA THR A 47 1.66 -15.15 0.77
C THR A 47 0.58 -15.93 0.02
N LEU A 48 0.56 -15.88 -1.30
CA LEU A 48 -0.38 -16.63 -2.12
C LEU A 48 -0.22 -18.15 -1.94
N ARG A 49 1.03 -18.65 -1.88
CA ARG A 49 1.29 -20.08 -1.60
C ARG A 49 0.76 -20.49 -0.22
N ARG A 50 0.97 -19.65 0.80
CA ARG A 50 0.42 -19.91 2.14
C ARG A 50 -1.11 -19.98 2.14
N TYR A 51 -1.79 -19.12 1.40
CA TYR A 51 -3.24 -19.18 1.26
C TYR A 51 -3.71 -20.48 0.61
N VAL A 52 -3.08 -20.91 -0.48
CA VAL A 52 -3.41 -22.18 -1.15
C VAL A 52 -3.17 -23.37 -0.23
N GLN A 53 -2.12 -23.30 0.59
CA GLN A 53 -1.80 -24.34 1.59
C GLN A 53 -2.79 -24.35 2.75
N ALA A 54 -3.16 -23.18 3.26
CA ALA A 54 -4.09 -23.02 4.38
C ALA A 54 -5.54 -23.44 4.04
N GLY A 55 -5.91 -23.37 2.75
CA GLY A 55 -7.22 -23.82 2.27
C GLY A 55 -8.39 -23.22 3.05
N ASN A 56 -9.01 -24.01 3.91
CA ASN A 56 -10.24 -23.64 4.64
C ASN A 56 -10.13 -22.40 5.56
N ARG A 57 -8.93 -21.89 5.81
CA ARG A 57 -8.69 -20.74 6.69
C ARG A 57 -8.52 -19.41 5.94
N ILE A 58 -8.72 -19.39 4.64
CA ILE A 58 -8.48 -18.19 3.81
C ILE A 58 -9.60 -17.17 3.99
N ILE A 59 -10.83 -17.63 4.13
CA ILE A 59 -12.00 -16.75 4.21
C ILE A 59 -12.42 -16.61 5.68
N PRO A 60 -12.58 -15.38 6.19
CA PRO A 60 -13.11 -15.16 7.53
C PRO A 60 -14.56 -15.65 7.65
N GLY A 61 -14.93 -16.21 8.79
CA GLY A 61 -16.30 -16.64 9.10
C GLY A 61 -16.51 -18.13 8.91
N THR A 62 -17.77 -18.50 8.60
CA THR A 62 -18.20 -19.91 8.46
C THR A 62 -17.98 -20.49 7.05
N SER A 63 -17.52 -19.68 6.12
CA SER A 63 -17.22 -20.11 4.75
C SER A 63 -15.95 -20.93 4.67
N THR A 64 -15.96 -21.98 3.87
CA THR A 64 -14.80 -22.86 3.64
C THR A 64 -14.44 -22.91 2.16
N VAL A 65 -13.15 -23.03 1.87
CA VAL A 65 -12.63 -23.24 0.51
C VAL A 65 -11.81 -24.50 0.49
N HIS A 66 -12.09 -25.36 -0.46
CA HIS A 66 -11.33 -26.58 -0.68
C HIS A 66 -10.75 -26.58 -2.10
N PHE A 67 -9.43 -26.74 -2.20
CA PHE A 67 -8.76 -26.99 -3.47
C PHE A 67 -8.39 -28.46 -3.55
N ASP A 68 -8.79 -29.15 -4.61
CA ASP A 68 -8.29 -30.49 -4.87
C ASP A 68 -6.79 -30.50 -5.24
N LYS A 69 -6.19 -31.68 -5.34
CA LYS A 69 -4.76 -31.83 -5.59
C LYS A 69 -4.35 -31.25 -6.95
N ILE A 70 -5.16 -31.43 -7.99
CA ILE A 70 -4.87 -30.96 -9.36
C ILE A 70 -5.01 -29.42 -9.39
N ALA A 71 -6.07 -28.89 -8.77
CA ALA A 71 -6.27 -27.45 -8.66
C ALA A 71 -5.10 -26.78 -7.93
N LYS A 72 -4.66 -27.32 -6.80
CA LYS A 72 -3.49 -26.81 -6.06
C LYS A 72 -2.24 -26.78 -6.92
N GLN A 73 -1.96 -27.86 -7.63
CA GLN A 73 -0.79 -27.93 -8.51
C GLN A 73 -0.84 -26.85 -9.60
N ARG A 74 -1.97 -26.70 -10.29
CA ARG A 74 -2.15 -25.68 -11.33
C ARG A 74 -2.05 -24.26 -10.79
N ILE A 75 -2.55 -24.01 -9.60
CA ILE A 75 -2.42 -22.70 -8.95
C ILE A 75 -0.95 -22.44 -8.61
N TYR A 76 -0.21 -23.41 -8.07
CA TYR A 76 1.21 -23.25 -7.77
C TYR A 76 2.03 -22.99 -9.04
N GLU A 77 1.82 -23.77 -10.10
CA GLU A 77 2.47 -23.55 -11.41
C GLU A 77 2.17 -22.15 -11.95
N SER A 78 0.91 -21.69 -11.80
CA SER A 78 0.51 -20.34 -12.20
C SER A 78 1.18 -19.25 -11.34
N ILE A 79 1.33 -19.45 -10.02
CA ILE A 79 2.07 -18.53 -9.14
C ILE A 79 3.55 -18.48 -9.54
N ASP A 80 4.16 -19.62 -9.84
CA ASP A 80 5.59 -19.71 -10.15
C ASP A 80 5.92 -19.05 -11.48
N THR A 81 5.09 -19.28 -12.49
CA THR A 81 5.25 -18.71 -13.84
C THR A 81 4.76 -17.26 -13.93
N ALA A 82 3.89 -16.81 -13.02
CA ALA A 82 3.39 -15.43 -13.03
C ALA A 82 4.56 -14.44 -12.92
N ARG A 83 4.68 -13.60 -13.91
CA ARG A 83 5.56 -12.44 -13.87
C ARG A 83 4.73 -11.27 -13.36
N PHE A 84 4.75 -11.05 -12.06
CA PHE A 84 4.19 -9.83 -11.46
C PHE A 84 5.11 -8.67 -11.81
N SER A 85 5.00 -8.13 -13.01
CA SER A 85 5.64 -6.87 -13.32
C SER A 85 4.91 -5.79 -12.53
N ASP A 86 5.55 -5.27 -11.49
CA ASP A 86 5.00 -4.19 -10.67
C ASP A 86 4.52 -3.02 -11.54
N MET A 87 5.25 -2.70 -12.60
CA MET A 87 4.88 -1.66 -13.54
C MET A 87 3.53 -1.91 -14.19
N LYS A 88 3.27 -3.14 -14.66
CA LYS A 88 2.00 -3.48 -15.32
C LYS A 88 0.85 -3.45 -14.32
N LEU A 89 1.03 -4.07 -13.17
CA LEU A 89 0.00 -4.10 -12.10
C LEU A 89 -0.35 -2.70 -11.61
N ILE A 90 0.66 -1.87 -11.34
CA ILE A 90 0.45 -0.50 -10.87
C ILE A 90 -0.29 0.33 -11.94
N LYS A 91 0.11 0.21 -13.20
CA LYS A 91 -0.57 0.92 -14.31
C LYS A 91 -2.03 0.48 -14.46
N GLU A 92 -2.29 -0.84 -14.47
CA GLU A 92 -3.66 -1.36 -14.58
C GLU A 92 -4.53 -0.89 -13.41
N ALA A 93 -4.03 -0.98 -12.19
CA ALA A 93 -4.73 -0.50 -11.00
C ALA A 93 -5.04 0.99 -11.07
N TYR A 94 -4.06 1.79 -11.48
CA TYR A 94 -4.22 3.23 -11.65
C TYR A 94 -5.27 3.58 -12.70
N PHE A 95 -5.17 3.04 -13.92
CA PHE A 95 -6.09 3.38 -14.99
C PHE A 95 -7.52 2.91 -14.71
N ASN A 96 -7.70 1.75 -14.08
CA ASN A 96 -9.01 1.27 -13.65
C ASN A 96 -9.63 2.22 -12.62
N LEU A 97 -8.83 2.67 -11.65
CA LEU A 97 -9.29 3.60 -10.62
C LEU A 97 -9.58 4.99 -11.21
N ARG A 98 -8.69 5.49 -12.08
CA ARG A 98 -8.87 6.75 -12.79
C ARG A 98 -10.15 6.74 -13.64
N PHE A 99 -10.40 5.68 -14.39
CA PHE A 99 -11.61 5.53 -15.18
C PHE A 99 -12.87 5.54 -14.29
N LYS A 100 -12.81 4.83 -13.15
CA LYS A 100 -13.92 4.79 -12.19
C LYS A 100 -14.21 6.14 -11.57
N LEU A 101 -13.18 6.94 -11.28
CA LEU A 101 -13.30 8.24 -10.59
C LEU A 101 -13.47 9.42 -11.53
N GLY A 102 -13.13 9.28 -12.82
CA GLY A 102 -13.15 10.40 -13.77
C GLY A 102 -12.09 11.49 -13.52
N ARG A 103 -11.13 11.25 -12.60
CA ARG A 103 -10.05 12.18 -12.23
C ARG A 103 -8.77 11.41 -11.90
N ILE A 104 -7.66 12.13 -11.74
CA ILE A 104 -6.44 11.54 -11.17
C ILE A 104 -6.75 11.03 -9.76
N PRO A 105 -6.55 9.73 -9.47
CA PRO A 105 -6.74 9.17 -8.14
C PRO A 105 -5.81 9.83 -7.12
N LYS A 106 -6.32 10.11 -5.94
CA LYS A 106 -5.49 10.43 -4.77
C LYS A 106 -4.89 9.14 -4.20
N ILE A 107 -3.85 9.26 -3.39
CA ILE A 107 -3.22 8.11 -2.71
C ILE A 107 -4.26 7.35 -1.86
N SER A 108 -5.14 8.07 -1.15
CA SER A 108 -6.22 7.48 -0.35
C SER A 108 -7.22 6.67 -1.19
N ASP A 109 -7.51 7.09 -2.42
CA ASP A 109 -8.47 6.39 -3.28
C ASP A 109 -8.06 4.92 -3.54
N PHE A 110 -6.75 4.62 -3.57
CA PHE A 110 -6.27 3.24 -3.74
C PHE A 110 -6.66 2.35 -2.55
N ALA A 111 -6.66 2.88 -1.34
CA ALA A 111 -7.11 2.17 -0.15
C ALA A 111 -8.64 2.07 -0.11
N ASP A 112 -9.34 3.19 -0.31
CA ASP A 112 -10.80 3.30 -0.21
C ASP A 112 -11.52 2.41 -1.24
N HIS A 113 -10.94 2.26 -2.42
CA HIS A 113 -11.49 1.41 -3.47
C HIS A 113 -10.87 0.02 -3.55
N SER A 114 -10.14 -0.38 -2.51
CA SER A 114 -9.57 -1.72 -2.46
C SER A 114 -8.68 -2.08 -3.68
N SER A 115 -7.94 -1.10 -4.16
CA SER A 115 -7.04 -1.23 -5.30
C SER A 115 -5.67 -1.82 -4.87
N ILE A 116 -4.60 -1.46 -5.53
CA ILE A 116 -3.25 -1.92 -5.18
C ILE A 116 -2.73 -1.23 -3.93
N ASP A 117 -1.86 -1.90 -3.18
CA ASP A 117 -1.15 -1.28 -2.07
C ASP A 117 -0.22 -0.17 -2.58
N VAL A 118 -0.39 1.03 -2.02
CA VAL A 118 0.35 2.24 -2.41
C VAL A 118 1.86 2.10 -2.18
N SER A 119 2.27 1.29 -1.20
CA SER A 119 3.69 1.00 -0.94
C SER A 119 4.41 0.44 -2.16
N ARG A 120 3.71 -0.27 -3.03
CA ARG A 120 4.27 -0.79 -4.30
C ARG A 120 4.58 0.35 -5.28
N ILE A 121 3.77 1.41 -5.29
CA ILE A 121 4.03 2.60 -6.11
C ILE A 121 5.34 3.25 -5.62
N PHE A 122 5.45 3.47 -4.32
CA PHE A 122 6.63 4.12 -3.73
C PHE A 122 7.91 3.29 -3.85
N SER A 123 7.82 1.97 -3.70
CA SER A 123 8.98 1.08 -3.87
C SER A 123 9.50 1.05 -5.30
N LYS A 124 8.62 1.24 -6.29
CA LYS A 124 8.97 1.21 -7.72
C LYS A 124 9.33 2.58 -8.28
N PHE A 125 8.63 3.63 -7.79
CA PHE A 125 8.73 4.99 -8.31
C PHE A 125 9.04 5.96 -7.20
N LYS A 126 10.07 6.26 -6.75
CA LYS A 126 10.45 7.23 -5.72
C LYS A 126 9.29 7.95 -4.99
N SER A 127 8.23 8.37 -5.73
CA SER A 127 7.01 8.99 -5.21
C SER A 127 5.83 8.82 -6.19
N TYR A 128 4.63 9.17 -5.78
CA TYR A 128 3.44 9.18 -6.65
C TYR A 128 3.59 10.20 -7.80
N HIS A 129 4.20 11.35 -7.55
CA HIS A 129 4.57 12.33 -8.56
C HIS A 129 5.44 11.71 -9.67
N HIS A 130 6.54 11.04 -9.30
CA HIS A 130 7.40 10.36 -10.26
C HIS A 130 6.66 9.27 -11.08
N PHE A 131 5.70 8.59 -10.44
CA PHE A 131 4.86 7.64 -11.15
C PHE A 131 4.00 8.33 -12.21
N LEU A 132 3.30 9.42 -11.86
CA LEU A 132 2.42 10.17 -12.79
C LEU A 132 3.19 10.73 -13.98
N ILE A 133 4.39 11.28 -13.76
CA ILE A 133 5.30 11.71 -14.83
C ILE A 133 5.72 10.52 -15.71
N LYS A 134 6.08 9.39 -15.09
CA LYS A 134 6.55 8.21 -15.83
C LYS A 134 5.50 7.60 -16.74
N ILE A 135 4.23 7.62 -16.33
CA ILE A 135 3.12 7.15 -17.17
C ILE A 135 2.63 8.22 -18.16
N LYS A 136 3.14 9.42 -18.05
CA LYS A 136 2.76 10.60 -18.88
C LYS A 136 1.26 10.86 -18.81
N ASP A 137 0.73 10.96 -17.57
CA ASP A 137 -0.67 11.30 -17.40
C ASP A 137 -0.97 12.68 -17.95
N LYS A 138 -1.95 12.79 -18.87
CA LYS A 138 -2.21 14.01 -19.65
C LYS A 138 -2.76 15.18 -18.83
N ASP A 139 -3.41 14.86 -17.71
CA ASP A 139 -4.03 15.86 -16.83
C ASP A 139 -3.12 16.20 -15.64
N TYR A 140 -1.86 15.69 -15.65
CA TYR A 140 -0.88 15.98 -14.62
C TYR A 140 0.26 16.84 -15.18
N ASP A 141 0.28 18.12 -14.80
CA ASP A 141 1.23 19.15 -15.27
C ASP A 141 2.08 19.77 -14.14
N ILE A 142 2.02 19.18 -12.93
CA ILE A 142 2.76 19.70 -11.79
C ILE A 142 4.25 19.40 -11.95
N SER A 143 5.08 20.43 -11.73
CA SER A 143 6.53 20.32 -11.68
C SER A 143 7.06 20.75 -10.31
N PHE A 144 8.12 20.12 -9.87
CA PHE A 144 8.79 20.44 -8.61
C PHE A 144 10.27 20.75 -8.86
N THR A 145 10.85 21.52 -7.96
CA THR A 145 12.31 21.71 -7.94
C THR A 145 13.00 20.40 -7.56
N PRO A 146 14.29 20.23 -7.90
CA PRO A 146 15.03 19.03 -7.52
C PRO A 146 15.06 18.75 -6.00
N VAL A 147 15.02 19.80 -5.17
CA VAL A 147 14.92 19.66 -3.71
C VAL A 147 13.57 19.10 -3.31
N GLN A 148 12.47 19.68 -3.83
CA GLN A 148 11.12 19.21 -3.55
C GLN A 148 10.90 17.77 -4.03
N GLU A 149 11.45 17.37 -5.18
CA GLU A 149 11.40 15.98 -5.64
C GLU A 149 12.13 15.02 -4.68
N ARG A 150 13.30 15.43 -4.14
CA ARG A 150 14.02 14.64 -3.12
C ARG A 150 13.22 14.54 -1.81
N MET A 151 12.59 15.63 -1.37
CA MET A 151 11.70 15.64 -0.21
C MET A 151 10.52 14.68 -0.39
N LEU A 152 9.82 14.75 -1.52
CA LEU A 152 8.73 13.83 -1.86
C LEU A 152 9.20 12.37 -1.88
N HIS A 153 10.39 12.11 -2.41
CA HIS A 153 10.99 10.78 -2.42
C HIS A 153 11.27 10.29 -0.98
N PHE A 154 11.85 11.14 -0.13
CA PHE A 154 12.11 10.81 1.26
C PHE A 154 10.81 10.49 2.01
N ILE A 155 9.81 11.38 1.96
CA ILE A 155 8.50 11.17 2.59
C ILE A 155 7.88 9.87 2.11
N SER A 156 7.84 9.66 0.79
CA SER A 156 7.21 8.49 0.18
C SER A 156 7.84 7.16 0.60
N GLN A 157 9.16 7.11 0.74
CA GLN A 157 9.86 5.87 1.07
C GLN A 157 10.10 5.65 2.56
N LYS A 158 10.24 6.72 3.35
CA LYS A 158 10.63 6.60 4.76
C LYS A 158 9.48 6.79 5.73
N LEU A 159 8.48 7.60 5.37
CA LEU A 159 7.42 7.98 6.30
C LEU A 159 6.06 7.34 6.00
N THR A 160 5.79 6.97 4.74
CA THR A 160 4.47 6.43 4.34
C THR A 160 4.17 5.02 4.83
N THR A 161 5.13 4.32 5.42
CA THR A 161 4.89 3.00 6.02
C THR A 161 3.91 3.06 7.21
N GLY A 162 3.67 4.26 7.76
CA GLY A 162 2.69 4.50 8.81
C GLY A 162 2.94 3.76 10.13
N ILE A 163 4.15 3.22 10.32
CA ILE A 163 4.49 2.44 11.52
C ILE A 163 4.56 3.32 12.77
N ARG A 164 4.82 4.61 12.59
CA ARG A 164 4.97 5.56 13.70
C ARG A 164 4.13 6.80 13.46
N ALA A 165 3.24 7.11 14.39
CA ALA A 165 2.36 8.28 14.30
C ALA A 165 3.15 9.60 14.38
N ARG A 166 4.23 9.65 15.16
CA ARG A 166 4.98 10.88 15.43
C ARG A 166 5.56 11.57 14.20
N GLU A 167 6.05 10.81 13.21
CA GLU A 167 6.58 11.38 11.96
C GLU A 167 5.45 11.99 11.11
N LEU A 168 4.27 11.40 11.13
CA LEU A 168 3.09 11.92 10.43
C LEU A 168 2.53 13.17 11.12
N LEU A 169 2.47 13.17 12.45
CA LEU A 169 2.06 14.34 13.23
C LEU A 169 3.02 15.51 13.02
N LEU A 170 4.32 15.24 12.93
CA LEU A 170 5.30 16.28 12.62
C LEU A 170 5.09 16.87 11.23
N LEU A 171 4.85 16.03 10.22
CA LEU A 171 4.53 16.53 8.88
C LEU A 171 3.23 17.34 8.86
N GLN A 172 2.22 16.93 9.64
CA GLN A 172 0.97 17.67 9.77
C GLN A 172 1.22 19.03 10.42
N ALA A 173 1.98 19.07 11.50
CA ALA A 173 2.35 20.32 12.17
C ALA A 173 3.07 21.31 11.24
N LEU A 174 3.97 20.78 10.40
CA LEU A 174 4.64 21.59 9.37
C LEU A 174 3.68 22.15 8.32
N LEU A 175 2.71 21.35 7.87
CA LEU A 175 1.70 21.78 6.90
C LEU A 175 0.76 22.83 7.50
N ASP A 176 0.46 22.71 8.80
CA ASP A 176 -0.42 23.62 9.53
C ASP A 176 0.31 24.89 10.00
N GLY A 177 1.63 24.97 9.81
CA GLY A 177 2.45 26.13 10.16
C GLY A 177 2.60 26.34 11.67
N CYS A 178 2.66 25.25 12.44
CA CYS A 178 2.84 25.34 13.90
C CYS A 178 4.23 25.89 14.25
N ASP A 179 4.31 26.84 15.18
CA ASP A 179 5.57 27.44 15.62
C ASP A 179 6.40 26.47 16.47
N ASP A 180 5.78 25.75 17.42
CA ASP A 180 6.43 24.75 18.27
C ASP A 180 6.01 23.33 17.88
N ILE A 181 6.64 22.84 16.83
CA ILE A 181 6.32 21.56 16.22
C ILE A 181 6.52 20.38 17.17
N ILE A 182 7.60 20.40 17.96
CA ILE A 182 7.93 19.28 18.85
C ILE A 182 6.95 19.19 20.01
N ASN A 183 6.55 20.33 20.56
CA ASN A 183 5.54 20.37 21.63
C ASN A 183 4.16 19.93 21.10
N TYR A 184 3.77 20.42 19.92
CA TYR A 184 2.55 19.97 19.25
C TYR A 184 2.52 18.45 19.07
N VAL A 185 3.59 17.86 18.54
CA VAL A 185 3.68 16.40 18.36
C VAL A 185 3.60 15.66 19.69
N SER A 186 4.22 16.20 20.74
CA SER A 186 4.17 15.62 22.10
C SER A 186 2.76 15.61 22.66
N GLU A 187 2.04 16.73 22.56
CA GLU A 187 0.65 16.87 23.01
C GLU A 187 -0.30 15.96 22.23
N GLU A 188 -0.21 15.93 20.92
CA GLU A 188 -1.03 15.08 20.06
C GLU A 188 -0.80 13.58 20.32
N LEU A 189 0.45 13.16 20.53
CA LEU A 189 0.78 11.78 20.91
C LEU A 189 0.17 11.42 22.26
N TYR A 190 0.25 12.31 23.25
CA TYR A 190 -0.33 12.07 24.57
C TYR A 190 -1.86 12.02 24.50
N ASN A 191 -2.49 12.99 23.88
CA ASN A 191 -3.94 13.13 23.84
C ASN A 191 -4.64 12.02 23.04
N ASN A 192 -4.08 11.64 21.89
CA ASN A 192 -4.73 10.71 20.97
C ASN A 192 -4.29 9.25 21.17
N TYR A 193 -3.09 9.04 21.72
CA TYR A 193 -2.50 7.68 21.80
C TYR A 193 -2.03 7.32 23.20
N ASN A 194 -2.12 8.23 24.17
CA ASN A 194 -1.60 8.07 25.55
C ASN A 194 -0.11 7.65 25.55
N VAL A 195 0.68 8.28 24.70
CA VAL A 195 2.12 8.01 24.53
C VAL A 195 2.90 9.28 24.84
N ASP A 196 3.80 9.19 25.81
CA ASP A 196 4.75 10.25 26.11
C ASP A 196 5.93 10.26 25.12
N LEU A 197 6.24 11.43 24.58
CA LEU A 197 7.42 11.62 23.74
C LEU A 197 8.66 11.83 24.62
N SER A 198 9.38 10.74 24.91
CA SER A 198 10.61 10.80 25.69
C SER A 198 11.68 11.66 24.99
N GLU A 199 12.67 12.13 25.74
CA GLU A 199 13.84 12.87 25.20
C GLU A 199 14.54 12.12 24.08
N TYR A 200 14.75 10.82 24.25
CA TYR A 200 15.28 9.96 23.20
C TYR A 200 14.36 9.89 21.97
N GLY A 201 13.05 9.90 22.19
CA GLY A 201 12.04 9.97 21.13
C GLY A 201 12.11 11.26 20.33
N ARG A 202 12.33 12.40 20.99
CA ARG A 202 12.54 13.72 20.36
C ARG A 202 13.79 13.75 19.49
N ILE A 203 14.92 13.31 20.04
CA ILE A 203 16.20 13.23 19.30
C ILE A 203 16.06 12.33 18.07
N ASN A 204 15.38 11.18 18.19
CA ASN A 204 15.14 10.28 17.08
C ASN A 204 14.25 10.89 16.00
N LEU A 205 13.21 11.62 16.39
CA LEU A 205 12.32 12.30 15.46
C LEU A 205 13.07 13.38 14.66
N ILE A 206 13.85 14.21 15.34
CA ILE A 206 14.70 15.23 14.71
C ILE A 206 15.70 14.60 13.75
N ASN A 207 16.42 13.57 14.18
CA ASN A 207 17.41 12.87 13.35
C ASN A 207 16.76 12.22 12.13
N MET A 208 15.55 11.68 12.24
CA MET A 208 14.81 11.14 11.12
C MET A 208 14.48 12.23 10.10
N MET A 209 13.97 13.36 10.56
CA MET A 209 13.51 14.45 9.70
C MET A 209 14.66 15.27 9.09
N THR A 210 15.82 15.28 9.72
CA THR A 210 17.05 15.89 9.19
C THR A 210 17.94 14.89 8.46
N ASN A 211 17.47 13.66 8.22
CA ASN A 211 18.20 12.56 7.56
C ASN A 211 19.54 12.19 8.23
N ARG A 212 19.74 12.54 9.49
CA ARG A 212 20.98 12.22 10.23
C ARG A 212 21.11 10.74 10.59
N PHE A 213 20.04 9.96 10.44
CA PHE A 213 19.98 8.52 10.74
C PHE A 213 20.37 7.61 9.58
N GLY A 214 20.56 8.14 8.39
CA GLY A 214 20.79 7.33 7.21
C GLY A 214 22.16 6.65 7.21
N VAL A 215 22.27 5.44 6.67
CA VAL A 215 23.55 4.91 6.19
C VAL A 215 24.11 5.85 5.10
N GLN A 216 25.43 5.84 4.92
CA GLN A 216 26.15 6.78 4.02
C GLN A 216 25.48 6.99 2.66
N VAL A 217 24.91 5.95 2.05
CA VAL A 217 24.21 6.05 0.76
C VAL A 217 22.91 6.85 0.88
N ALA A 218 22.14 6.65 1.93
CA ALA A 218 20.89 7.37 2.18
C ALA A 218 21.19 8.84 2.53
N GLN A 219 22.22 9.10 3.33
CA GLN A 219 22.68 10.45 3.66
C GLN A 219 23.06 11.24 2.40
N LYS A 220 23.80 10.63 1.46
CA LYS A 220 24.15 11.27 0.18
C LYS A 220 22.93 11.51 -0.71
N THR A 221 21.99 10.58 -0.74
CA THR A 221 20.78 10.68 -1.60
C THR A 221 19.85 11.80 -1.14
N PHE A 222 19.79 12.06 0.16
CA PHE A 222 18.87 13.02 0.76
C PHE A 222 19.58 14.17 1.50
N ALA A 223 20.87 14.43 1.17
CA ALA A 223 21.71 15.40 1.87
C ALA A 223 21.09 16.81 1.97
N ASP A 224 20.33 17.21 0.93
CA ASP A 224 19.72 18.54 0.86
C ASP A 224 18.22 18.51 1.23
N SER A 225 17.76 17.43 1.88
CA SER A 225 16.35 17.24 2.25
C SER A 225 16.16 17.50 3.75
N GLU A 226 16.67 18.61 4.25
CA GLU A 226 16.35 19.09 5.58
C GLU A 226 14.95 19.70 5.57
N PHE A 227 14.01 19.05 6.27
CA PHE A 227 12.61 19.50 6.34
C PHE A 227 12.42 20.64 7.32
N ILE A 228 13.34 20.79 8.27
CA ILE A 228 13.26 21.75 9.35
C ILE A 228 14.68 22.18 9.72
N GLU A 229 14.95 23.48 9.73
CA GLU A 229 16.05 24.04 10.49
C GLU A 229 15.64 24.07 11.95
N PHE A 230 16.10 23.11 12.73
CA PHE A 230 15.99 23.20 14.18
C PHE A 230 17.02 24.22 14.67
N SER A 231 16.58 25.43 14.99
CA SER A 231 17.36 26.35 15.81
C SER A 231 17.63 25.66 17.17
N ASN A 232 18.91 25.49 17.50
CA ASN A 232 19.37 24.99 18.80
C ASN A 232 18.87 25.85 19.94
#